data_689f059b3022e7b8d4c6e0cdcfaa91d7
#
_entry.id   689f059b3022e7b8d4c6e0cdcfaa91d7
#
_cell.length_a   1.000
_cell.length_b   1.000
_cell.length_c   1.000
_cell.angle_alpha   90.00
_cell.angle_beta   90.00
_cell.angle_gamma   90.00
#
_symmetry.space_group_name_H-M   'P 1'
#
loop_
_entity.id
_entity.type
_entity.pdbx_description
1 polymer ?
#
loop_
_entity_poly.entity_id
_entity_poly.type
_entity_poly.pdbx_seq_one_letter_code
_entity_poly.pdbx_strand_id
1 'polypeptide(L)'
;IARFATHVSSGKTDFFTSVGLDFVFGRREGPYVWDTTSGKRLINCHCNGGVFNLGQRNPKIIAALTKSLTELDIGNHHLISEQRGILAEKLAETMPGDISYTVFGVGGGEAIDCAIKLARGYTKKPTIISAGGGYHGHTGFALATGDEEFREPFGPNPPGFIQVPFNDGSALANAVDDD
;
A
#
# COMPACT_ATOMS: atom_id res chain seq x y z
N ILE A 1 21.37 -1.71 13.69
CA ILE A 1 21.54 -2.47 12.43
C ILE A 1 21.58 -3.96 12.74
N ALA A 2 22.54 -4.47 13.56
CA ALA A 2 22.71 -5.91 13.82
C ALA A 2 21.41 -6.61 14.27
N ARG A 3 20.66 -6.01 15.21
CA ARG A 3 19.37 -6.55 15.67
C ARG A 3 18.34 -6.70 14.53
N PHE A 4 18.29 -5.74 13.61
CA PHE A 4 17.43 -5.79 12.44
C PHE A 4 17.85 -6.90 11.47
N ALA A 5 19.14 -7.02 11.20
CA ALA A 5 19.68 -8.09 10.36
C ALA A 5 19.36 -9.47 10.92
N THR A 6 19.53 -9.67 12.25
CA THR A 6 19.30 -10.97 12.88
C THR A 6 17.83 -11.38 12.95
N HIS A 7 16.90 -10.43 13.21
CA HIS A 7 15.51 -10.76 13.56
C HIS A 7 14.47 -10.28 12.55
N VAL A 8 14.87 -9.46 11.56
CA VAL A 8 13.93 -8.96 10.55
C VAL A 8 14.37 -9.37 9.14
N SER A 9 15.55 -8.93 8.69
CA SER A 9 16.03 -9.28 7.35
C SER A 9 17.53 -8.96 7.19
N SER A 10 18.36 -9.99 7.04
CA SER A 10 19.77 -9.82 6.68
C SER A 10 19.92 -9.26 5.27
N GLY A 11 19.23 -9.84 4.28
CA GLY A 11 19.32 -9.39 2.89
C GLY A 11 18.92 -7.93 2.69
N LYS A 12 17.89 -7.45 3.39
CA LYS A 12 17.51 -6.03 3.36
C LYS A 12 18.58 -5.13 3.99
N THR A 13 19.20 -5.58 5.07
CA THR A 13 20.32 -4.86 5.71
C THR A 13 21.52 -4.77 4.78
N ASP A 14 21.91 -5.89 4.17
CA ASP A 14 23.04 -5.96 3.24
C ASP A 14 22.78 -5.05 2.02
N PHE A 15 21.59 -5.09 1.45
CA PHE A 15 21.21 -4.21 0.34
C PHE A 15 21.33 -2.74 0.72
N PHE A 16 20.72 -2.29 1.81
CA PHE A 16 20.79 -0.88 2.20
C PHE A 16 22.21 -0.43 2.55
N THR A 17 23.00 -1.27 3.20
CA THR A 17 24.40 -0.97 3.48
C THR A 17 25.21 -0.86 2.19
N SER A 18 24.99 -1.73 1.21
CA SER A 18 25.71 -1.71 -0.06
C SER A 18 25.48 -0.45 -0.89
N VAL A 19 24.31 0.18 -0.74
CA VAL A 19 23.95 1.44 -1.43
C VAL A 19 24.14 2.69 -0.56
N GLY A 20 24.81 2.55 0.60
CA GLY A 20 25.11 3.67 1.50
C GLY A 20 23.92 4.19 2.30
N LEU A 21 22.87 3.40 2.46
CA LEU A 21 21.66 3.70 3.24
C LEU A 21 21.66 2.93 4.58
N ASP A 22 22.76 2.99 5.27
CA ASP A 22 23.01 2.28 6.54
C ASP A 22 22.56 3.06 7.80
N PHE A 23 21.80 4.14 7.62
CA PHE A 23 21.26 4.92 8.74
C PHE A 23 20.05 4.22 9.40
N VAL A 24 19.86 4.52 10.68
CA VAL A 24 18.74 3.99 11.47
C VAL A 24 17.75 5.10 11.79
N PHE A 25 16.50 4.92 11.37
CA PHE A 25 15.43 5.89 11.61
C PHE A 25 15.25 6.20 13.10
N GLY A 26 15.52 7.45 13.50
CA GLY A 26 15.29 7.97 14.82
C GLY A 26 14.14 8.98 14.88
N ARG A 27 14.41 10.16 15.48
CA ARG A 27 13.47 11.29 15.55
C ARG A 27 13.01 11.69 14.15
N ARG A 28 11.76 12.13 14.05
CA ARG A 28 11.11 12.55 12.80
C ARG A 28 10.31 13.81 13.03
N GLU A 29 10.33 14.75 12.09
CA GLU A 29 9.56 15.99 12.19
C GLU A 29 9.43 16.65 10.80
N GLY A 30 8.21 16.87 10.33
CA GLY A 30 7.98 17.42 9.00
C GLY A 30 8.69 16.62 7.91
N PRO A 31 9.54 17.25 7.07
CA PRO A 31 10.29 16.56 6.04
C PRO A 31 11.58 15.90 6.54
N TYR A 32 11.90 16.03 7.83
CA TYR A 32 13.18 15.60 8.38
C TYR A 32 13.10 14.29 9.15
N VAL A 33 14.18 13.52 9.05
CA VAL A 33 14.47 12.35 9.88
C VAL A 33 15.89 12.46 10.44
N TRP A 34 16.13 11.87 11.60
CA TRP A 34 17.45 11.82 12.20
C TRP A 34 17.93 10.38 12.31
N ASP A 35 19.15 10.14 11.94
CA ASP A 35 19.80 8.86 12.21
C ASP A 35 20.03 8.70 13.72
N THR A 36 19.57 7.59 14.27
CA THR A 36 19.72 7.29 15.70
C THR A 36 21.17 7.09 16.09
N THR A 37 22.02 6.61 15.17
CA THR A 37 23.40 6.25 15.44
C THR A 37 24.31 7.47 15.42
N SER A 38 24.22 8.28 14.37
CA SER A 38 25.10 9.44 14.16
C SER A 38 24.47 10.78 14.58
N GLY A 39 23.15 10.82 14.80
CA GLY A 39 22.41 12.06 15.01
C GLY A 39 22.27 12.93 13.76
N LYS A 40 22.75 12.47 12.60
CA LYS A 40 22.67 13.21 11.34
C LYS A 40 21.23 13.46 10.93
N ARG A 41 20.92 14.71 10.56
CA ARG A 41 19.62 15.08 10.01
C ARG A 41 19.60 14.86 8.50
N LEU A 42 18.58 14.20 8.01
CA LEU A 42 18.34 13.89 6.60
C LEU A 42 16.97 14.43 6.17
N ILE A 43 16.82 14.75 4.89
CA ILE A 43 15.52 15.03 4.28
C ILE A 43 14.94 13.71 3.78
N ASN A 44 13.71 13.41 4.19
CA ASN A 44 13.03 12.20 3.75
C ASN A 44 12.23 12.48 2.48
N CYS A 45 12.82 12.19 1.33
CA CYS A 45 12.13 12.30 0.03
C CYS A 45 11.31 11.05 -0.33
N HIS A 46 11.42 9.96 0.43
CA HIS A 46 10.68 8.74 0.18
C HIS A 46 9.27 8.76 0.78
N CYS A 47 9.07 9.49 1.89
CA CYS A 47 7.79 9.64 2.60
C CYS A 47 7.08 8.32 2.94
N ASN A 48 7.82 7.22 3.05
CA ASN A 48 7.27 5.85 3.21
C ASN A 48 6.24 5.49 2.12
N GLY A 49 6.59 5.71 0.86
CA GLY A 49 5.66 5.45 -0.25
C GLY A 49 4.42 6.34 -0.25
N GLY A 50 4.53 7.56 0.28
CA GLY A 50 3.43 8.54 0.30
C GLY A 50 2.63 8.61 1.60
N VAL A 51 2.84 7.70 2.56
CA VAL A 51 2.11 7.70 3.85
C VAL A 51 2.31 9.00 4.63
N PHE A 52 3.49 9.63 4.53
CA PHE A 52 3.81 10.86 5.25
C PHE A 52 3.85 12.10 4.36
N ASN A 53 3.02 12.18 3.32
CA ASN A 53 2.94 13.34 2.42
C ASN A 53 2.56 14.65 3.14
N LEU A 54 1.89 14.58 4.28
CA LEU A 54 1.58 15.75 5.12
C LEU A 54 2.68 16.08 6.12
N GLY A 55 3.84 15.46 5.98
CA GLY A 55 4.96 15.57 6.91
C GLY A 55 4.88 14.58 8.08
N GLN A 56 6.05 14.18 8.54
CA GLN A 56 6.16 13.26 9.66
C GLN A 56 5.75 13.95 10.97
N ARG A 57 5.00 13.24 11.81
CA ARG A 57 4.49 13.76 13.09
C ARG A 57 3.74 15.08 12.94
N ASN A 58 2.94 15.23 11.90
CA ASN A 58 2.13 16.42 11.70
C ASN A 58 1.34 16.75 12.99
N PRO A 59 1.50 17.94 13.58
CA PRO A 59 0.94 18.25 14.89
C PRO A 59 -0.58 18.19 14.93
N LYS A 60 -1.26 18.53 13.84
CA LYS A 60 -2.73 18.46 13.76
C LYS A 60 -3.22 17.01 13.78
N ILE A 61 -2.51 16.10 13.06
CA ILE A 61 -2.85 14.67 13.03
C ILE A 61 -2.58 14.04 14.39
N ILE A 62 -1.42 14.34 15.01
CA ILE A 62 -1.08 13.83 16.34
C ILE A 62 -2.11 14.30 17.38
N ALA A 63 -2.49 15.58 17.35
CA ALA A 63 -3.49 16.10 18.29
C ALA A 63 -4.87 15.41 18.11
N ALA A 64 -5.33 15.23 16.87
CA ALA A 64 -6.58 14.52 16.58
C ALA A 64 -6.54 13.07 17.06
N LEU A 65 -5.45 12.36 16.77
CA LEU A 65 -5.26 10.97 17.21
C LEU A 65 -5.23 10.86 18.74
N THR A 66 -4.44 11.72 19.41
CA THR A 66 -4.35 11.74 20.87
C THR A 66 -5.72 12.01 21.51
N LYS A 67 -6.47 12.97 20.97
CA LYS A 67 -7.83 13.23 21.44
C LYS A 67 -8.73 12.02 21.25
N SER A 68 -8.71 11.39 20.10
CA SER A 68 -9.53 10.21 19.84
C SER A 68 -9.24 9.06 20.82
N LEU A 69 -7.98 8.83 21.15
CA LEU A 69 -7.56 7.78 22.09
C LEU A 69 -7.99 8.01 23.55
N THR A 70 -8.52 9.17 23.89
CA THR A 70 -9.12 9.40 25.23
C THR A 70 -10.52 8.79 25.36
N GLU A 71 -11.17 8.45 24.24
CA GLU A 71 -12.55 7.98 24.22
C GLU A 71 -12.70 6.68 23.42
N LEU A 72 -11.82 6.45 22.45
CA LEU A 72 -11.91 5.34 21.49
C LEU A 72 -10.66 4.48 21.54
N ASP A 73 -10.82 3.24 21.12
CA ASP A 73 -9.75 2.26 20.92
C ASP A 73 -9.16 2.38 19.51
N ILE A 74 -7.99 1.77 19.27
CA ILE A 74 -7.36 1.64 17.94
C ILE A 74 -7.69 0.32 17.26
N GLY A 75 -8.58 -0.47 17.82
CA GLY A 75 -9.01 -1.75 17.27
C GLY A 75 -9.99 -1.62 16.10
N ASN A 76 -10.05 -2.68 15.29
CA ASN A 76 -11.14 -2.88 14.35
C ASN A 76 -12.21 -3.79 14.99
N HIS A 77 -13.47 -3.51 14.74
CA HIS A 77 -14.59 -4.32 15.21
C HIS A 77 -15.68 -4.44 14.14
N HIS A 78 -16.55 -5.43 14.28
CA HIS A 78 -17.61 -5.72 13.31
C HIS A 78 -18.83 -4.79 13.42
N LEU A 79 -18.92 -4.01 14.47
CA LEU A 79 -20.06 -3.14 14.71
C LEU A 79 -19.97 -1.86 13.90
N ILE A 80 -21.11 -1.18 13.78
CA ILE A 80 -21.21 0.14 13.12
C ILE A 80 -20.34 1.14 13.89
N SER A 81 -19.50 1.86 13.15
CA SER A 81 -18.61 2.89 13.68
C SER A 81 -18.93 4.23 13.05
N GLU A 82 -19.24 5.24 13.89
CA GLU A 82 -19.48 6.60 13.45
C GLU A 82 -18.28 7.18 12.69
N GLN A 83 -17.06 6.98 13.22
CA GLN A 83 -15.84 7.52 12.61
C GLN A 83 -15.57 6.92 11.21
N ARG A 84 -15.88 5.64 11.03
CA ARG A 84 -15.78 5.02 9.69
C ARG A 84 -16.83 5.57 8.73
N GLY A 85 -18.04 5.83 9.22
CA GLY A 85 -19.10 6.47 8.43
C GLY A 85 -18.70 7.87 7.97
N ILE A 86 -18.23 8.71 8.88
CA ILE A 86 -17.75 10.07 8.56
C ILE A 86 -16.58 10.03 7.56
N LEU A 87 -15.62 9.10 7.72
CA LEU A 87 -14.53 8.98 6.78
C LEU A 87 -15.00 8.53 5.40
N ALA A 88 -15.91 7.54 5.32
CA ALA A 88 -16.47 7.07 4.06
C ALA A 88 -17.25 8.17 3.32
N GLU A 89 -18.05 8.97 4.05
CA GLU A 89 -18.75 10.14 3.50
C GLU A 89 -17.77 11.15 2.89
N LYS A 90 -16.73 11.54 3.63
CA LYS A 90 -15.70 12.47 3.12
C LYS A 90 -14.93 11.93 1.92
N LEU A 91 -14.68 10.62 1.86
CA LEU A 91 -14.08 10.01 0.69
C LEU A 91 -15.04 10.05 -0.51
N ALA A 92 -16.31 9.73 -0.32
CA ALA A 92 -17.33 9.80 -1.36
C ALA A 92 -17.45 11.21 -1.97
N GLU A 93 -17.39 12.27 -1.15
CA GLU A 93 -17.38 13.67 -1.62
C GLU A 93 -16.23 13.98 -2.60
N THR A 94 -15.13 13.22 -2.57
CA THR A 94 -13.96 13.40 -3.44
C THR A 94 -13.97 12.49 -4.67
N MET A 95 -14.92 11.55 -4.76
CA MET A 95 -14.97 10.58 -5.84
C MET A 95 -15.76 11.10 -7.05
N PRO A 96 -15.41 10.70 -8.27
CA PRO A 96 -16.21 11.05 -9.45
C PRO A 96 -17.48 10.22 -9.53
N GLY A 97 -18.51 10.80 -10.15
CA GLY A 97 -19.78 10.12 -10.43
C GLY A 97 -20.55 9.77 -9.15
N ASP A 98 -21.05 8.56 -9.07
CA ASP A 98 -21.89 8.03 -7.98
C ASP A 98 -21.16 7.04 -7.06
N ILE A 99 -19.82 7.04 -7.06
CA ILE A 99 -19.01 6.18 -6.19
C ILE A 99 -19.15 6.65 -4.74
N SER A 100 -19.97 5.94 -3.96
CA SER A 100 -20.35 6.35 -2.59
C SER A 100 -20.00 5.33 -1.51
N TYR A 101 -19.54 4.14 -1.88
CA TYR A 101 -19.21 3.09 -0.91
C TYR A 101 -17.70 2.92 -0.76
N THR A 102 -17.25 2.72 0.48
CA THR A 102 -15.84 2.50 0.81
C THR A 102 -15.67 1.17 1.54
N VAL A 103 -14.73 0.36 1.08
CA VAL A 103 -14.24 -0.82 1.80
C VAL A 103 -12.88 -0.50 2.38
N PHE A 104 -12.77 -0.56 3.70
CA PHE A 104 -11.51 -0.29 4.41
C PHE A 104 -10.69 -1.58 4.56
N GLY A 105 -9.45 -1.57 4.07
CA GLY A 105 -8.45 -2.61 4.26
C GLY A 105 -7.35 -2.18 5.23
N VAL A 106 -6.50 -3.11 5.63
CA VAL A 106 -5.34 -2.83 6.51
C VAL A 106 -4.09 -2.41 5.74
N GLY A 107 -4.10 -2.55 4.41
CA GLY A 107 -2.99 -2.17 3.55
C GLY A 107 -3.34 -2.23 2.07
N GLY A 108 -2.44 -1.68 1.22
CA GLY A 108 -2.66 -1.58 -0.22
C GLY A 108 -2.87 -2.94 -0.89
N GLY A 109 -2.06 -3.95 -0.56
CA GLY A 109 -2.21 -5.30 -1.12
C GLY A 109 -3.56 -5.92 -0.79
N GLU A 110 -4.04 -5.82 0.45
CA GLU A 110 -5.37 -6.30 0.82
C GLU A 110 -6.48 -5.53 0.09
N ALA A 111 -6.33 -4.22 -0.09
CA ALA A 111 -7.30 -3.42 -0.82
C ALA A 111 -7.40 -3.87 -2.29
N ILE A 112 -6.27 -4.17 -2.94
CA ILE A 112 -6.24 -4.75 -4.31
C ILE A 112 -6.85 -6.15 -4.32
N ASP A 113 -6.51 -7.03 -3.38
CA ASP A 113 -7.13 -8.35 -3.27
C ASP A 113 -8.66 -8.25 -3.15
N CYS A 114 -9.13 -7.30 -2.33
CA CYS A 114 -10.56 -7.04 -2.16
C CYS A 114 -11.20 -6.52 -3.45
N ALA A 115 -10.56 -5.59 -4.16
CA ALA A 115 -11.04 -5.05 -5.42
C ALA A 115 -11.19 -6.15 -6.48
N ILE A 116 -10.19 -7.03 -6.61
CA ILE A 116 -10.23 -8.18 -7.53
C ILE A 116 -11.37 -9.14 -7.17
N LYS A 117 -11.53 -9.44 -5.88
CA LYS A 117 -12.64 -10.29 -5.41
C LYS A 117 -14.01 -9.68 -5.73
N LEU A 118 -14.15 -8.38 -5.49
CA LEU A 118 -15.38 -7.65 -5.80
C LEU A 118 -15.68 -7.65 -7.31
N ALA A 119 -14.66 -7.36 -8.13
CA ALA A 119 -14.78 -7.38 -9.59
C ALA A 119 -15.25 -8.76 -10.07
N ARG A 120 -14.57 -9.83 -9.69
CA ARG A 120 -14.96 -11.21 -10.04
C ARG A 120 -16.34 -11.59 -9.49
N GLY A 121 -16.65 -11.19 -8.26
CA GLY A 121 -17.94 -11.45 -7.62
C GLY A 121 -19.11 -10.77 -8.32
N TYR A 122 -18.91 -9.55 -8.79
CA TYR A 122 -19.92 -8.75 -9.49
C TYR A 122 -20.08 -9.18 -10.96
N THR A 123 -18.98 -9.22 -11.71
CA THR A 123 -19.00 -9.52 -13.15
C THR A 123 -19.20 -11.00 -13.47
N LYS A 124 -18.87 -11.88 -12.54
CA LYS A 124 -18.77 -13.34 -12.73
C LYS A 124 -17.69 -13.75 -13.75
N LYS A 125 -16.79 -12.83 -14.10
CA LYS A 125 -15.69 -13.06 -15.03
C LYS A 125 -14.38 -13.30 -14.27
N PRO A 126 -13.57 -14.31 -14.64
CA PRO A 126 -12.35 -14.65 -13.91
C PRO A 126 -11.15 -13.80 -14.28
N THR A 127 -11.14 -13.21 -15.48
CA THR A 127 -9.95 -12.53 -16.04
C THR A 127 -9.73 -11.17 -15.42
N ILE A 128 -8.48 -10.94 -15.00
CA ILE A 128 -7.96 -9.67 -14.49
C ILE A 128 -6.79 -9.26 -15.37
N ILE A 129 -6.82 -8.06 -15.91
CA ILE A 129 -5.77 -7.51 -16.75
C ILE A 129 -5.02 -6.45 -15.95
N SER A 130 -3.68 -6.51 -15.97
CA SER A 130 -2.79 -5.53 -15.34
C SER A 130 -1.76 -5.00 -16.32
N ALA A 131 -1.23 -3.81 -16.07
CA ALA A 131 -0.15 -3.24 -16.86
C ALA A 131 1.22 -3.60 -16.29
N GLY A 132 2.19 -3.87 -17.15
CA GLY A 132 3.58 -4.05 -16.78
C GLY A 132 4.18 -2.81 -16.10
N GLY A 133 5.13 -2.99 -15.19
CA GLY A 133 5.72 -1.93 -14.37
C GLY A 133 4.84 -1.47 -13.20
N GLY A 134 3.69 -2.12 -12.97
CA GLY A 134 2.77 -1.81 -11.88
C GLY A 134 3.19 -2.46 -10.57
N TYR A 135 3.06 -1.71 -9.45
CA TYR A 135 3.21 -2.25 -8.11
C TYR A 135 1.87 -2.22 -7.37
N HIS A 136 1.38 -3.38 -6.98
CA HIS A 136 0.04 -3.54 -6.38
C HIS A 136 0.08 -4.14 -4.97
N GLY A 137 1.25 -4.56 -4.50
CA GLY A 137 1.45 -5.18 -3.18
C GLY A 137 1.95 -6.63 -3.27
N HIS A 138 2.10 -7.25 -2.11
CA HIS A 138 2.71 -8.59 -1.97
C HIS A 138 1.73 -9.66 -1.47
N THR A 139 0.45 -9.35 -1.35
CA THR A 139 -0.58 -10.32 -0.98
C THR A 139 -1.10 -11.06 -2.20
N GLY A 140 -1.72 -12.19 -2.02
CA GLY A 140 -2.22 -13.15 -3.00
C GLY A 140 -2.48 -12.64 -4.43
N PHE A 141 -3.63 -12.06 -4.67
CA PHE A 141 -4.01 -11.55 -6.00
C PHE A 141 -3.27 -10.28 -6.38
N ALA A 142 -2.91 -9.43 -5.42
CA ALA A 142 -2.12 -8.23 -5.68
C ALA A 142 -0.74 -8.59 -6.25
N LEU A 143 -0.08 -9.62 -5.70
CA LEU A 143 1.18 -10.12 -6.25
C LEU A 143 1.00 -10.67 -7.67
N ALA A 144 -0.11 -11.36 -7.94
CA ALA A 144 -0.42 -11.94 -9.25
C ALA A 144 -0.58 -10.90 -10.37
N THR A 145 -0.88 -9.63 -10.03
CA THR A 145 -0.96 -8.52 -10.98
C THR A 145 0.38 -7.79 -11.17
N GLY A 146 1.41 -8.10 -10.38
CA GLY A 146 2.74 -7.49 -10.47
C GLY A 146 3.63 -8.11 -11.54
N ASP A 147 4.82 -7.54 -11.73
CA ASP A 147 5.80 -8.03 -12.68
C ASP A 147 6.37 -9.40 -12.27
N GLU A 148 6.82 -10.16 -13.26
CA GLU A 148 7.27 -11.55 -13.08
C GLU A 148 8.39 -11.68 -12.06
N GLU A 149 9.34 -10.75 -12.04
CA GLU A 149 10.48 -10.76 -11.11
C GLU A 149 10.05 -10.78 -9.62
N PHE A 150 8.88 -10.22 -9.29
CA PHE A 150 8.37 -10.21 -7.91
C PHE A 150 7.57 -11.45 -7.54
N ARG A 151 7.02 -12.17 -8.50
CA ARG A 151 6.10 -13.29 -8.28
C ARG A 151 6.72 -14.68 -8.57
N GLU A 152 7.67 -14.75 -9.51
CA GLU A 152 8.30 -16.00 -9.95
C GLU A 152 8.83 -16.84 -8.79
N PRO A 153 9.49 -16.26 -7.75
CA PRO A 153 9.99 -17.05 -6.61
C PRO A 153 8.90 -17.78 -5.80
N PHE A 154 7.63 -17.41 -5.96
CA PHE A 154 6.52 -17.95 -5.17
C PHE A 154 5.65 -18.95 -5.91
N GLY A 155 6.06 -19.36 -7.11
CA GLY A 155 5.38 -20.37 -7.91
C GLY A 155 4.46 -19.78 -8.99
N PRO A 156 3.66 -20.64 -9.65
CA PRO A 156 2.86 -20.20 -10.77
C PRO A 156 1.76 -19.23 -10.33
N ASN A 157 1.46 -18.27 -11.20
CA ASN A 157 0.32 -17.38 -11.01
C ASN A 157 -0.99 -18.16 -10.91
N PRO A 158 -1.92 -17.69 -10.07
CA PRO A 158 -3.31 -18.14 -10.15
C PRO A 158 -3.86 -17.92 -11.57
N PRO A 159 -4.78 -18.77 -12.04
CA PRO A 159 -5.38 -18.61 -13.36
C PRO A 159 -6.18 -17.31 -13.48
N GLY A 160 -6.29 -16.79 -14.71
CA GLY A 160 -7.08 -15.62 -15.03
C GLY A 160 -6.37 -14.29 -14.75
N PHE A 161 -5.03 -14.24 -14.73
CA PHE A 161 -4.24 -13.01 -14.67
C PHE A 161 -3.47 -12.83 -15.98
N ILE A 162 -3.68 -11.70 -16.65
CA ILE A 162 -3.02 -11.31 -17.89
C ILE A 162 -2.31 -9.98 -17.66
N GLN A 163 -1.03 -9.91 -18.04
CA GLN A 163 -0.28 -8.67 -18.00
C GLN A 163 -0.04 -8.16 -19.43
N VAL A 164 -0.34 -6.89 -19.67
CA VAL A 164 -0.11 -6.20 -20.95
C VAL A 164 0.98 -5.15 -20.82
N PRO A 165 1.69 -4.78 -21.90
CA PRO A 165 2.67 -3.70 -21.86
C PRO A 165 2.03 -2.37 -21.40
N PHE A 166 2.80 -1.62 -20.60
CA PHE A 166 2.36 -0.30 -20.14
C PHE A 166 2.12 0.63 -21.35
N ASN A 167 1.04 1.39 -21.33
CA ASN A 167 0.65 2.35 -22.35
C ASN A 167 0.41 1.74 -23.76
N ASP A 168 0.08 0.46 -23.85
CA ASP A 168 -0.30 -0.20 -25.11
C ASP A 168 -1.80 -0.49 -25.14
N GLY A 169 -2.56 0.46 -25.69
CA GLY A 169 -4.01 0.33 -25.84
C GLY A 169 -4.43 -0.80 -26.77
N SER A 170 -3.60 -1.17 -27.77
CA SER A 170 -3.89 -2.26 -28.68
C SER A 170 -3.73 -3.61 -27.97
N ALA A 171 -2.66 -3.78 -27.18
CA ALA A 171 -2.49 -4.98 -26.37
C ALA A 171 -3.63 -5.14 -25.35
N LEU A 172 -4.06 -4.03 -24.73
CA LEU A 172 -5.21 -4.06 -23.81
C LEU A 172 -6.50 -4.48 -24.55
N ALA A 173 -6.79 -3.88 -25.71
CA ALA A 173 -7.99 -4.21 -26.48
C ALA A 173 -8.01 -5.70 -26.93
N ASN A 174 -6.83 -6.23 -27.29
CA ASN A 174 -6.72 -7.65 -27.66
C ASN A 174 -6.81 -8.61 -26.48
N ALA A 175 -6.51 -8.16 -25.27
CA ALA A 175 -6.60 -8.96 -24.04
C ALA A 175 -8.01 -8.96 -23.44
N VAL A 176 -8.86 -7.99 -23.81
CA VAL A 176 -10.27 -7.96 -23.40
C VAL A 176 -11.04 -8.92 -24.28
N ASP A 177 -11.64 -9.90 -23.66
CA ASP A 177 -12.53 -10.89 -24.29
C ASP A 177 -13.89 -10.89 -23.59
N ASP A 178 -14.78 -11.78 -24.03
CA ASP A 178 -16.12 -11.89 -23.46
C ASP A 178 -16.17 -12.73 -22.17
N ASP A 179 -15.04 -13.31 -21.73
CA ASP A 179 -14.93 -14.15 -20.52
C ASP A 179 -14.53 -13.39 -19.23
#